data_2bce8c1117a82919fc12e413e6b455a4
#
_entry.id   2bce8c1117a82919fc12e413e6b455a4
#
_cell.length_a   1.000
_cell.length_b   1.000
_cell.length_c   1.000
_cell.angle_alpha   90.00
_cell.angle_beta   90.00
_cell.angle_gamma   90.00
#
_symmetry.space_group_name_H-M   'P 1'
#
loop_
_entity.id
_entity.type
_entity.pdbx_description
1 polymer ?
#
loop_
_entity_poly.entity_id
_entity_poly.type
_entity_poly.pdbx_seq_one_letter_code
_entity_poly.pdbx_strand_id
1 'polypeptide(L)'
;MYILGINCAYHESSVALVKVIGNNWKLISFVEEERFNRKKRAKPALIDNCDVLPHQSLEWTLERAGINMEDIAHVATSMNPEKRQKQNTEHDHGYEIEANGFGTIEGEEKFYKSTKNIEKKFRGLGFIGQFHFLNHHDCHSASSYYVSGFTDAVS
;
A
#
# COMPACT_ATOMS: atom_id res chain seq x y z
N MET A 1 7.02 -11.48 15.17
CA MET A 1 6.83 -10.11 14.65
C MET A 1 5.85 -10.17 13.49
N TYR A 2 4.88 -9.27 13.44
CA TYR A 2 3.93 -9.17 12.32
C TYR A 2 4.23 -7.95 11.45
N ILE A 3 4.12 -8.15 10.13
CA ILE A 3 4.31 -7.11 9.11
C ILE A 3 3.04 -7.08 8.26
N LEU A 4 2.47 -5.90 8.08
CA LEU A 4 1.27 -5.68 7.28
C LEU A 4 1.63 -4.94 6.00
N GLY A 5 1.37 -5.56 4.86
CA GLY A 5 1.41 -4.91 3.55
C GLY A 5 0.05 -4.38 3.18
N ILE A 6 -0.03 -3.16 2.68
CA ILE A 6 -1.28 -2.54 2.25
C ILE A 6 -1.13 -1.92 0.87
N ASN A 7 -2.09 -2.19 0.01
CA ASN A 7 -2.34 -1.40 -1.18
C ASN A 7 -3.67 -0.65 -1.04
N CYS A 8 -3.63 0.66 -1.17
CA CYS A 8 -4.82 1.52 -1.24
C CYS A 8 -4.63 2.69 -2.22
N ALA A 9 -3.51 2.72 -2.95
CA ALA A 9 -3.30 3.66 -4.03
C ALA A 9 -3.99 3.16 -5.31
N TYR A 10 -4.61 4.05 -6.04
CA TYR A 10 -5.31 3.81 -7.29
C TYR A 10 -6.48 2.82 -7.18
N HIS A 11 -6.21 1.51 -7.27
CA HIS A 11 -7.20 0.44 -7.39
C HIS A 11 -6.69 -0.85 -6.70
N GLU A 12 -7.54 -1.90 -6.68
CA GLU A 12 -7.26 -3.21 -6.10
C GLU A 12 -6.77 -3.12 -4.64
N SER A 13 -7.51 -2.34 -3.85
CA SER A 13 -7.19 -2.19 -2.43
C SER A 13 -7.14 -3.54 -1.75
N SER A 14 -6.05 -3.82 -1.05
CA SER A 14 -5.76 -5.14 -0.50
C SER A 14 -4.88 -5.08 0.74
N VAL A 15 -4.90 -6.17 1.50
CA VAL A 15 -4.11 -6.34 2.72
C VAL A 15 -3.40 -7.69 2.67
N ALA A 16 -2.12 -7.71 3.04
CA ALA A 16 -1.33 -8.91 3.25
C ALA A 16 -0.73 -8.91 4.65
N LEU A 17 -0.81 -10.01 5.37
CA LEU A 17 -0.18 -10.17 6.68
C LEU A 17 0.89 -11.24 6.62
N VAL A 18 2.09 -10.87 7.03
CA VAL A 18 3.25 -11.76 7.13
C VAL A 18 3.67 -11.88 8.61
N LYS A 19 3.96 -13.10 9.04
CA LYS A 19 4.59 -13.38 10.33
C LYS A 19 6.06 -13.74 10.13
N VAL A 20 6.95 -13.04 10.83
CA VAL A 20 8.39 -13.34 10.86
C VAL A 20 8.73 -14.04 12.15
N ILE A 21 9.45 -15.18 12.04
CA ILE A 21 9.89 -16.04 13.15
C ILE A 21 11.38 -16.35 12.93
N GLY A 22 12.25 -15.69 13.68
CA GLY A 22 13.70 -15.75 13.43
C GLY A 22 14.03 -15.25 12.02
N ASN A 23 14.71 -16.07 11.24
CA ASN A 23 15.08 -15.76 9.84
C ASN A 23 14.02 -16.24 8.80
N ASN A 24 12.92 -16.83 9.26
CA ASN A 24 11.87 -17.33 8.38
C ASN A 24 10.67 -16.40 8.41
N TRP A 25 9.90 -16.41 7.31
CA TRP A 25 8.65 -15.70 7.21
C TRP A 25 7.54 -16.61 6.68
N LYS A 26 6.31 -16.26 7.02
CA LYS A 26 5.12 -16.98 6.57
C LYS A 26 4.02 -15.97 6.21
N LEU A 27 3.45 -16.11 5.02
CA LEU A 27 2.22 -15.40 4.65
C LEU A 27 1.07 -16.00 5.48
N ILE A 28 0.42 -15.17 6.28
CA ILE A 28 -0.72 -15.55 7.12
C ILE A 28 -2.03 -15.37 6.36
N SER A 29 -2.16 -14.23 5.69
CA SER A 29 -3.35 -13.91 4.89
C SER A 29 -3.00 -12.91 3.79
N PHE A 30 -3.77 -12.99 2.70
CA PHE A 30 -3.85 -11.96 1.67
C PHE A 30 -5.32 -11.87 1.24
N VAL A 31 -5.85 -10.65 1.18
CA VAL A 31 -7.24 -10.44 0.76
C VAL A 31 -7.44 -9.06 0.14
N GLU A 32 -8.27 -9.04 -0.89
CA GLU A 32 -8.69 -7.82 -1.59
C GLU A 32 -10.02 -7.31 -1.02
N GLU A 33 -10.14 -6.02 -0.88
CA GLU A 33 -11.33 -5.34 -0.34
C GLU A 33 -12.58 -5.59 -1.19
N GLU A 34 -12.44 -5.82 -2.49
CA GLU A 34 -13.57 -6.14 -3.36
C GLU A 34 -14.29 -7.46 -2.99
N ARG A 35 -13.62 -8.37 -2.27
CA ARG A 35 -14.23 -9.61 -1.76
C ARG A 35 -15.35 -9.33 -0.77
N PHE A 36 -15.25 -8.23 -0.05
CA PHE A 36 -16.19 -7.78 0.97
C PHE A 36 -17.18 -6.76 0.42
N ASN A 37 -16.67 -5.66 -0.17
CA ASN A 37 -17.53 -4.55 -0.59
C ASN A 37 -18.22 -4.76 -1.94
N ARG A 38 -17.88 -5.84 -2.67
CA ARG A 38 -18.45 -6.23 -3.98
C ARG A 38 -18.32 -5.15 -5.05
N LYS A 39 -17.42 -4.21 -4.89
CA LYS A 39 -17.11 -3.18 -5.90
C LYS A 39 -15.85 -3.59 -6.64
N LYS A 40 -15.91 -3.63 -7.96
CA LYS A 40 -14.74 -3.93 -8.80
C LYS A 40 -13.61 -2.95 -8.45
N ARG A 41 -12.39 -3.49 -8.22
CA ARG A 41 -11.21 -2.75 -7.80
C ARG A 41 -11.33 -2.08 -6.42
N ALA A 42 -12.34 -2.46 -5.63
CA ALA A 42 -12.66 -1.95 -4.31
C ALA A 42 -13.17 -0.50 -4.27
N LYS A 43 -12.62 0.38 -5.09
CA LYS A 43 -12.97 1.81 -5.19
C LYS A 43 -12.61 2.37 -6.57
N PRO A 44 -13.14 3.55 -6.96
CA PRO A 44 -12.67 4.29 -8.13
C PRO A 44 -11.19 4.66 -8.00
N ALA A 45 -10.44 4.62 -9.09
CA ALA A 45 -9.07 5.10 -9.14
C ALA A 45 -9.07 6.63 -9.26
N LEU A 46 -8.97 7.32 -8.13
CA LEU A 46 -8.87 8.78 -8.05
C LEU A 46 -7.54 9.18 -7.42
N ILE A 47 -7.05 10.34 -7.80
CA ILE A 47 -5.75 10.83 -7.36
C ILE A 47 -5.70 11.21 -5.88
N ASP A 48 -6.84 11.61 -5.32
CA ASP A 48 -7.00 12.15 -3.97
C ASP A 48 -7.63 11.17 -2.98
N ASN A 49 -7.82 9.90 -3.37
CA ASN A 49 -8.43 8.88 -2.51
C ASN A 49 -7.47 7.74 -2.12
N CYS A 50 -6.16 7.96 -2.24
CA CYS A 50 -5.15 6.95 -1.89
C CYS A 50 -5.21 6.53 -0.42
N ASP A 51 -5.78 7.36 0.44
CA ASP A 51 -5.96 7.11 1.87
C ASP A 51 -7.32 6.49 2.24
N VAL A 52 -8.11 6.06 1.26
CA VAL A 52 -9.28 5.23 1.51
C VAL A 52 -8.81 3.80 1.80
N LEU A 53 -8.72 3.48 3.08
CA LEU A 53 -8.20 2.20 3.56
C LEU A 53 -9.15 1.03 3.23
N PRO A 54 -8.62 -0.18 2.97
CA PRO A 54 -9.39 -1.41 2.85
C PRO A 54 -9.82 -1.92 4.25
N HIS A 55 -10.82 -1.28 4.83
CA HIS A 55 -11.22 -1.50 6.23
C HIS A 55 -11.70 -2.93 6.50
N GLN A 56 -12.52 -3.50 5.62
CA GLN A 56 -13.07 -4.84 5.81
C GLN A 56 -11.97 -5.92 5.67
N SER A 57 -11.06 -5.72 4.71
CA SER A 57 -9.88 -6.59 4.55
C SER A 57 -8.96 -6.52 5.75
N LEU A 58 -8.77 -5.32 6.30
CA LEU A 58 -7.94 -5.10 7.47
C LEU A 58 -8.53 -5.76 8.71
N GLU A 59 -9.80 -5.52 8.99
CA GLU A 59 -10.55 -6.14 10.09
C GLU A 59 -10.50 -7.67 10.01
N TRP A 60 -10.89 -8.23 8.86
CA TRP A 60 -10.84 -9.67 8.63
C TRP A 60 -9.44 -10.26 8.83
N THR A 61 -8.40 -9.55 8.38
CA THR A 61 -7.01 -10.01 8.50
C THR A 61 -6.57 -10.08 9.97
N LEU A 62 -6.89 -9.07 10.76
CA LEU A 62 -6.56 -9.02 12.19
C LEU A 62 -7.34 -10.08 12.99
N GLU A 63 -8.63 -10.19 12.75
CA GLU A 63 -9.50 -11.21 13.38
C GLU A 63 -9.01 -12.63 13.08
N ARG A 64 -8.71 -12.93 11.80
CA ARG A 64 -8.22 -14.24 11.38
C ARG A 64 -6.88 -14.61 12.02
N ALA A 65 -6.03 -13.64 12.26
CA ALA A 65 -4.73 -13.84 12.92
C ALA A 65 -4.82 -13.84 14.46
N GLY A 66 -5.96 -13.42 15.03
CA GLY A 66 -6.17 -13.29 16.48
C GLY A 66 -5.28 -12.22 17.10
N ILE A 67 -5.04 -11.10 16.39
CA ILE A 67 -4.17 -10.01 16.81
C ILE A 67 -4.88 -8.66 16.69
N ASN A 68 -4.34 -7.66 17.38
CA ASN A 68 -4.75 -6.27 17.29
C ASN A 68 -3.77 -5.43 16.47
N MET A 69 -4.14 -4.20 16.15
CA MET A 69 -3.29 -3.27 15.41
C MET A 69 -1.97 -2.95 16.13
N GLU A 70 -1.96 -2.96 17.45
CA GLU A 70 -0.79 -2.75 18.31
C GLU A 70 0.26 -3.86 18.18
N ASP A 71 -0.15 -5.08 17.78
CA ASP A 71 0.74 -6.23 17.58
C ASP A 71 1.53 -6.14 16.27
N ILE A 72 1.14 -5.23 15.36
CA ILE A 72 1.81 -5.00 14.08
C ILE A 72 3.08 -4.18 14.30
N ALA A 73 4.23 -4.76 14.00
CA ALA A 73 5.51 -4.08 14.13
C ALA A 73 5.80 -3.13 12.95
N HIS A 74 5.40 -3.53 11.74
CA HIS A 74 5.62 -2.74 10.53
C HIS A 74 4.38 -2.73 9.65
N VAL A 75 4.05 -1.55 9.12
CA VAL A 75 3.10 -1.37 8.00
C VAL A 75 3.87 -0.85 6.80
N ALA A 76 3.66 -1.45 5.63
CA ALA A 76 4.29 -1.05 4.38
C ALA A 76 3.24 -0.79 3.30
N THR A 77 3.38 0.33 2.59
CA THR A 77 2.59 0.63 1.39
C THR A 77 3.48 0.73 0.15
N SER A 78 2.93 0.36 -1.00
CA SER A 78 3.65 0.24 -2.27
C SER A 78 3.89 1.57 -2.99
N MET A 79 3.66 2.72 -2.34
CA MET A 79 3.86 4.04 -2.92
C MET A 79 4.71 4.91 -2.02
N ASN A 80 5.80 5.45 -2.58
CA ASN A 80 6.64 6.47 -1.95
C ASN A 80 6.26 7.85 -2.50
N PRO A 81 5.54 8.67 -1.72
CA PRO A 81 5.06 9.97 -2.20
C PRO A 81 6.18 10.97 -2.47
N GLU A 82 7.25 10.96 -1.67
CA GLU A 82 8.40 11.85 -1.88
C GLU A 82 9.12 11.53 -3.19
N LYS A 83 9.37 10.24 -3.45
CA LYS A 83 10.03 9.80 -4.69
C LYS A 83 9.20 10.16 -5.91
N ARG A 84 7.88 9.93 -5.85
CA ARG A 84 6.95 10.28 -6.92
C ARG A 84 6.92 11.78 -7.17
N GLN A 85 6.78 12.59 -6.13
CA GLN A 85 6.76 14.05 -6.25
C GLN A 85 8.05 14.56 -6.91
N LYS A 86 9.21 14.05 -6.49
CA LYS A 86 10.49 14.42 -7.10
C LYS A 86 10.54 14.07 -8.59
N GLN A 87 10.13 12.87 -8.96
CA GLN A 87 10.10 12.44 -10.36
C GLN A 87 9.20 13.32 -11.24
N ASN A 88 8.04 13.71 -10.73
CA ASN A 88 7.09 14.50 -11.49
C ASN A 88 7.45 15.98 -11.56
N THR A 89 8.19 16.52 -10.58
CA THR A 89 8.77 17.89 -10.68
C THR A 89 9.95 17.95 -11.63
N GLU A 90 10.70 16.87 -11.79
CA GLU A 90 11.82 16.78 -12.75
C GLU A 90 11.33 16.53 -14.19
N HIS A 91 10.11 16.01 -14.35
CA HIS A 91 9.52 15.62 -15.64
C HIS A 91 8.13 16.22 -15.78
N ASP A 92 8.04 17.55 -15.83
CA ASP A 92 6.80 18.23 -16.15
C ASP A 92 6.43 17.94 -17.61
N HIS A 93 5.40 17.13 -17.80
CA HIS A 93 4.90 16.79 -19.13
C HIS A 93 4.05 17.90 -19.74
N GLY A 94 3.75 18.97 -18.99
CA GLY A 94 2.95 20.11 -19.45
C GLY A 94 1.52 19.80 -19.83
N TYR A 95 1.05 18.57 -19.58
CA TYR A 95 -0.32 18.14 -19.89
C TYR A 95 -0.83 17.10 -18.87
N GLU A 96 -2.14 17.06 -18.73
CA GLU A 96 -2.83 16.08 -17.91
C GLU A 96 -2.79 14.69 -18.57
N ILE A 97 -2.24 13.68 -17.87
CA ILE A 97 -2.10 12.33 -18.40
C ILE A 97 -3.46 11.61 -18.41
N GLU A 98 -4.30 11.88 -17.41
CA GLU A 98 -5.65 11.33 -17.29
C GLU A 98 -6.61 12.39 -16.76
N ALA A 99 -7.89 12.31 -17.13
CA ALA A 99 -8.95 13.27 -16.77
C ALA A 99 -9.26 13.38 -15.25
N ASN A 100 -8.38 12.94 -14.39
CA ASN A 100 -8.48 12.96 -12.93
C ASN A 100 -7.34 13.73 -12.25
N GLY A 101 -6.52 14.44 -13.01
CA GLY A 101 -5.43 15.29 -12.53
C GLY A 101 -4.05 14.63 -12.48
N PHE A 102 -3.90 13.35 -12.84
CA PHE A 102 -2.59 12.71 -12.92
C PHE A 102 -1.68 13.45 -13.92
N GLY A 103 -0.44 13.73 -13.53
CA GLY A 103 0.54 14.45 -14.34
C GLY A 103 0.43 15.98 -14.25
N THR A 104 -0.57 16.52 -13.56
CA THR A 104 -0.64 17.95 -13.24
C THR A 104 0.01 18.24 -11.89
N ILE A 105 0.57 19.43 -11.70
CA ILE A 105 1.17 19.86 -10.42
C ILE A 105 0.14 19.75 -9.29
N GLU A 106 -1.08 20.24 -9.51
CA GLU A 106 -2.16 20.19 -8.52
C GLU A 106 -2.57 18.76 -8.18
N GLY A 107 -2.69 17.90 -9.20
CA GLY A 107 -3.04 16.50 -9.02
C GLY A 107 -1.99 15.73 -8.24
N GLU A 108 -0.71 15.94 -8.54
CA GLU A 108 0.39 15.29 -7.83
C GLU A 108 0.50 15.77 -6.37
N GLU A 109 0.15 17.02 -6.10
CA GLU A 109 0.07 17.52 -4.73
C GLU A 109 -1.08 16.86 -3.94
N LYS A 110 -2.24 16.67 -4.56
CA LYS A 110 -3.37 15.91 -3.98
C LYS A 110 -2.97 14.46 -3.69
N PHE A 111 -2.29 13.81 -4.65
CA PHE A 111 -1.77 12.46 -4.47
C PHE A 111 -0.80 12.38 -3.30
N TYR A 112 0.17 13.30 -3.23
CA TYR A 112 1.13 13.37 -2.14
C TYR A 112 0.43 13.46 -0.78
N LYS A 113 -0.51 14.41 -0.64
CA LYS A 113 -1.27 14.63 0.60
C LYS A 113 -2.07 13.39 1.01
N SER A 114 -2.81 12.79 0.07
CA SER A 114 -3.61 11.61 0.37
C SER A 114 -2.74 10.40 0.72
N THR A 115 -1.61 10.18 0.03
CA THR A 115 -0.69 9.08 0.33
C THR A 115 -0.05 9.25 1.71
N LYS A 116 0.40 10.46 2.07
CA LYS A 116 0.93 10.74 3.42
C LYS A 116 -0.11 10.54 4.52
N ASN A 117 -1.38 10.78 4.23
CA ASN A 117 -2.46 10.62 5.20
C ASN A 117 -2.72 9.13 5.57
N ILE A 118 -2.24 8.18 4.79
CA ILE A 118 -2.37 6.73 5.09
C ILE A 118 -1.77 6.43 6.47
N GLU A 119 -0.54 6.85 6.73
CA GLU A 119 0.12 6.62 8.02
C GLU A 119 -0.70 7.22 9.17
N LYS A 120 -1.17 8.47 9.02
CA LYS A 120 -1.99 9.12 10.03
C LYS A 120 -3.26 8.32 10.36
N LYS A 121 -3.92 7.75 9.34
CA LYS A 121 -5.10 6.90 9.54
C LYS A 121 -4.75 5.62 10.29
N PHE A 122 -3.62 4.96 9.97
CA PHE A 122 -3.15 3.80 10.73
C PHE A 122 -2.84 4.14 12.20
N ARG A 123 -2.22 5.30 12.46
CA ARG A 123 -2.01 5.79 13.84
C ARG A 123 -3.34 5.95 14.58
N GLY A 124 -4.37 6.49 13.88
CA GLY A 124 -5.73 6.59 14.43
C GLY A 124 -6.42 5.25 14.73
N LEU A 125 -5.98 4.15 14.08
CA LEU A 125 -6.47 2.79 14.35
C LEU A 125 -5.68 2.08 15.48
N GLY A 126 -4.77 2.77 16.17
CA GLY A 126 -3.95 2.19 17.24
C GLY A 126 -2.59 1.62 16.80
N PHE A 127 -2.17 1.84 15.55
CA PHE A 127 -0.85 1.41 15.10
C PHE A 127 0.26 2.22 15.76
N ILE A 128 1.20 1.53 16.42
CA ILE A 128 2.33 2.12 17.14
C ILE A 128 3.70 1.78 16.54
N GLY A 129 3.75 0.84 15.59
CA GLY A 129 4.97 0.36 14.95
C GLY A 129 5.59 1.32 13.93
N GLN A 130 6.42 0.81 13.03
CA GLN A 130 7.07 1.58 11.97
C GLN A 130 6.26 1.55 10.68
N PHE A 131 6.05 2.72 10.06
CA PHE A 131 5.37 2.86 8.78
C PHE A 131 6.37 3.08 7.64
N HIS A 132 6.21 2.36 6.52
CA HIS A 132 7.12 2.37 5.39
C HIS A 132 6.40 2.74 4.10
N PHE A 133 6.90 3.75 3.41
CA PHE A 133 6.53 4.10 2.04
C PHE A 133 7.56 3.48 1.10
N LEU A 134 7.21 2.37 0.44
CA LEU A 134 8.13 1.64 -0.44
C LEU A 134 8.06 2.17 -1.87
N ASN A 135 9.14 2.00 -2.62
CA ASN A 135 9.12 2.28 -4.05
C ASN A 135 8.22 1.26 -4.77
N HIS A 136 7.37 1.74 -5.66
CA HIS A 136 6.41 0.91 -6.39
C HIS A 136 7.08 -0.19 -7.24
N HIS A 137 8.14 0.15 -7.95
CA HIS A 137 8.88 -0.83 -8.76
C HIS A 137 9.57 -1.90 -7.91
N ASP A 138 10.09 -1.55 -6.75
CA ASP A 138 10.68 -2.54 -5.84
C ASP A 138 9.62 -3.52 -5.31
N CYS A 139 8.38 -3.06 -5.11
CA CYS A 139 7.27 -3.92 -4.73
C CYS A 139 6.90 -4.92 -5.85
N HIS A 140 6.93 -4.50 -7.12
CA HIS A 140 6.74 -5.41 -8.26
C HIS A 140 7.85 -6.46 -8.33
N SER A 141 9.11 -6.05 -8.23
CA SER A 141 10.26 -6.96 -8.21
C SER A 141 10.16 -7.96 -7.06
N ALA A 142 9.85 -7.48 -5.85
CA ALA A 142 9.69 -8.31 -4.67
C ALA A 142 8.53 -9.32 -4.81
N SER A 143 7.40 -8.92 -5.37
CA SER A 143 6.23 -9.78 -5.55
C SER A 143 6.49 -10.93 -6.52
N SER A 144 7.39 -10.76 -7.47
CA SER A 144 7.81 -11.79 -8.41
C SER A 144 8.93 -12.68 -7.83
N TYR A 145 9.96 -12.06 -7.24
CA TYR A 145 11.16 -12.73 -6.75
C TYR A 145 10.88 -13.66 -5.57
N TYR A 146 10.27 -13.14 -4.50
CA TYR A 146 10.09 -13.92 -3.27
C TYR A 146 9.14 -15.10 -3.38
N VAL A 147 8.28 -15.15 -4.40
CA VAL A 147 7.38 -16.28 -4.65
C VAL A 147 7.87 -17.22 -5.74
N SER A 148 8.94 -16.86 -6.47
CA SER A 148 9.44 -17.64 -7.60
C SER A 148 10.23 -18.88 -7.21
N GLY A 149 10.81 -18.88 -6.00
CA GLY A 149 11.77 -19.89 -5.56
C GLY A 149 13.17 -19.75 -6.15
N PHE A 150 13.45 -18.71 -6.96
CA PHE A 150 14.80 -18.41 -7.46
C PHE A 150 15.68 -17.88 -6.33
N THR A 151 16.96 -18.24 -6.38
CA THR A 151 17.99 -17.75 -5.43
C THR A 151 18.71 -16.51 -5.97
N ASP A 152 18.59 -16.26 -7.28
CA ASP A 152 19.18 -15.11 -7.97
C ASP A 152 18.24 -14.64 -9.09
N ALA A 153 18.13 -13.32 -9.29
CA ALA A 153 17.34 -12.70 -10.34
C ALA A 153 17.84 -11.30 -10.68
N VAL A 154 17.66 -10.90 -11.94
CA VAL A 154 17.91 -9.55 -12.42
C VAL A 154 16.58 -8.79 -12.47
N SER A 155 16.55 -7.57 -11.92
CA SER A 155 15.39 -6.66 -11.93
C SER A 155 15.73 -5.33 -12.60
#